data_56154e65d1427dce6c391ecca9a597a1
#
_entry.id   56154e65d1427dce6c391ecca9a597a1
#
_cell.length_a   1.000
_cell.length_b   1.000
_cell.length_c   1.000
_cell.angle_alpha   90.00
_cell.angle_beta   90.00
_cell.angle_gamma   90.00
#
_symmetry.space_group_name_H-M   'P 1'
#
loop_
_entity.id
_entity.type
_entity.pdbx_description
1 polymer ?
#
loop_
_entity_poly.entity_id
_entity_poly.type
_entity_poly.pdbx_seq_one_letter_code
_entity_poly.pdbx_strand_id
1 'polypeptide(L)'
;MDLAAASLARGLILLAAITWLVAPALAADPRPEAALKTRAIDAKVFLDDRIKADPALAADSLAEGRKWLDKNAADAAAELKQDPEFFKEGGWTYERKYNVRSIVADRYVSVVRDDYVDTRAAHPNSDVNTILWDKTARKRISIRPFFVETVDNGPAMTAMLRAVVTALKTEKTKRGATDTASTEWSKALEPKLLKIGAIALAPSTEAARSSGLLFYYPPYAVGAYAEGPYTAFLPWEVLKPHLSPEGAAIFGGARPKGDDDEAQ
;
A
#
# COMPACT_ATOMS: atom_id res chain seq x y z
N MET A 1 -74.76 2.24 58.24
CA MET A 1 -74.58 1.08 57.36
C MET A 1 -74.55 1.62 55.93
N ASP A 2 -73.40 1.97 55.42
CA ASP A 2 -73.26 2.28 54.04
C ASP A 2 -71.80 2.08 53.64
N LEU A 3 -71.63 1.19 52.69
CA LEU A 3 -70.33 0.80 52.12
C LEU A 3 -69.93 1.78 50.99
N ALA A 4 -68.88 2.49 51.21
CA ALA A 4 -68.26 3.34 50.11
C ALA A 4 -67.31 2.51 49.23
N ALA A 5 -67.63 2.40 47.98
CA ALA A 5 -66.79 1.78 46.94
C ALA A 5 -65.72 2.74 46.49
N ALA A 6 -64.47 2.36 46.65
CA ALA A 6 -63.31 3.10 46.12
C ALA A 6 -63.00 2.63 44.69
N SER A 7 -63.05 3.56 43.71
CA SER A 7 -62.72 3.35 42.31
C SER A 7 -61.20 3.59 42.08
N LEU A 8 -60.47 2.55 41.69
CA LEU A 8 -59.05 2.61 41.31
C LEU A 8 -58.93 2.94 39.81
N ALA A 9 -58.54 4.16 39.48
CA ALA A 9 -58.16 4.55 38.11
C ALA A 9 -56.72 4.05 37.83
N ARG A 10 -56.60 3.10 36.91
CA ARG A 10 -55.31 2.65 36.35
C ARG A 10 -54.88 3.59 35.23
N GLY A 11 -53.91 4.43 35.51
CA GLY A 11 -53.26 5.24 34.50
C GLY A 11 -52.29 4.37 33.67
N LEU A 12 -52.54 4.24 32.37
CA LEU A 12 -51.65 3.61 31.41
C LEU A 12 -50.59 4.64 31.00
N ILE A 13 -49.33 4.44 31.39
CA ILE A 13 -48.22 5.24 30.91
C ILE A 13 -47.71 4.57 29.60
N LEU A 14 -47.98 5.18 28.45
CA LEU A 14 -47.39 4.81 27.17
C LEU A 14 -45.95 5.35 27.13
N LEU A 15 -44.94 4.48 27.26
CA LEU A 15 -43.55 4.79 26.93
C LEU A 15 -43.41 4.72 25.41
N ALA A 16 -43.31 5.88 24.75
CA ALA A 16 -42.92 5.97 23.37
C ALA A 16 -41.40 5.75 23.27
N ALA A 17 -40.96 4.58 22.80
CA ALA A 17 -39.58 4.31 22.47
C ALA A 17 -39.23 5.04 21.16
N ILE A 18 -38.45 6.13 21.24
CA ILE A 18 -37.88 6.81 20.09
C ILE A 18 -36.66 6.01 19.64
N THR A 19 -36.84 5.13 18.66
CA THR A 19 -35.73 4.48 17.96
C THR A 19 -35.05 5.48 17.01
N TRP A 20 -33.85 5.93 17.39
CA TRP A 20 -32.98 6.67 16.49
C TRP A 20 -32.49 5.70 15.41
N LEU A 21 -33.00 5.83 14.20
CA LEU A 21 -32.42 5.21 13.01
C LEU A 21 -31.10 5.96 12.71
N VAL A 22 -29.98 5.39 13.16
CA VAL A 22 -28.67 5.81 12.71
C VAL A 22 -28.53 5.31 11.29
N ALA A 23 -28.79 6.16 10.32
CA ALA A 23 -28.48 5.88 8.92
C ALA A 23 -26.94 5.68 8.81
N PRO A 24 -26.45 4.61 8.14
CA PRO A 24 -25.03 4.49 7.88
C PRO A 24 -24.58 5.72 7.08
N ALA A 25 -23.66 6.50 7.61
CA ALA A 25 -23.02 7.56 6.87
C ALA A 25 -22.31 6.90 5.69
N LEU A 26 -22.78 7.14 4.48
CA LEU A 26 -22.05 6.80 3.26
C LEU A 26 -20.70 7.50 3.38
N ALA A 27 -19.62 6.72 3.46
CA ALA A 27 -18.27 7.26 3.44
C ALA A 27 -18.14 8.09 2.17
N ALA A 28 -17.89 9.38 2.33
CA ALA A 28 -17.64 10.25 1.18
C ALA A 28 -16.37 9.76 0.47
N ASP A 29 -16.39 9.75 -0.87
CA ASP A 29 -15.19 9.42 -1.64
C ASP A 29 -14.00 10.26 -1.16
N PRO A 30 -12.82 9.64 -1.00
CA PRO A 30 -11.64 10.35 -0.51
C PRO A 30 -11.33 11.52 -1.47
N ARG A 31 -11.10 12.70 -0.90
CA ARG A 31 -10.70 13.87 -1.68
C ARG A 31 -9.22 13.80 -2.01
N PRO A 32 -8.82 14.04 -3.28
CA PRO A 32 -7.41 14.08 -3.64
C PRO A 32 -6.72 15.31 -3.01
N GLU A 33 -5.47 15.13 -2.56
CA GLU A 33 -4.62 16.20 -2.03
C GLU A 33 -4.04 17.08 -3.13
N ALA A 34 -3.93 16.54 -4.35
CA ALA A 34 -3.66 17.28 -5.56
C ALA A 34 -4.42 16.64 -6.73
N ALA A 35 -4.92 17.46 -7.62
CA ALA A 35 -5.59 17.01 -8.84
C ALA A 35 -5.33 17.97 -9.98
N LEU A 36 -5.32 17.43 -11.20
CA LEU A 36 -5.25 18.19 -12.43
C LEU A 36 -6.20 17.54 -13.44
N LYS A 37 -7.12 18.35 -13.97
CA LYS A 37 -8.06 17.88 -14.99
C LYS A 37 -8.02 18.82 -16.18
N THR A 38 -7.76 18.26 -17.36
CA THR A 38 -7.77 18.94 -18.66
C THR A 38 -8.51 18.07 -19.66
N ARG A 39 -8.58 18.49 -20.94
CA ARG A 39 -9.07 17.61 -22.01
C ARG A 39 -8.20 16.37 -22.20
N ALA A 40 -6.88 16.49 -21.95
CA ALA A 40 -5.93 15.41 -22.20
C ALA A 40 -5.81 14.43 -21.03
N ILE A 41 -6.09 14.85 -19.78
CA ILE A 41 -5.80 14.05 -18.60
C ILE A 41 -6.75 14.41 -17.43
N ASP A 42 -7.13 13.38 -16.66
CA ASP A 42 -7.69 13.47 -15.31
C ASP A 42 -6.72 12.75 -14.36
N ALA A 43 -5.97 13.52 -13.58
CA ALA A 43 -4.91 12.98 -12.71
C ALA A 43 -5.10 13.40 -11.26
N LYS A 44 -4.92 12.47 -10.32
CA LYS A 44 -5.20 12.65 -8.90
C LYS A 44 -4.09 12.04 -8.04
N VAL A 45 -3.84 12.68 -6.90
CA VAL A 45 -2.94 12.19 -5.84
C VAL A 45 -3.68 12.13 -4.53
N PHE A 46 -3.60 10.99 -3.85
CA PHE A 46 -4.25 10.73 -2.58
C PHE A 46 -3.20 10.37 -1.52
N LEU A 47 -3.36 10.88 -0.31
CA LEU A 47 -2.56 10.53 0.86
C LEU A 47 -3.45 9.90 1.94
N ASP A 48 -2.98 8.81 2.54
CA ASP A 48 -3.54 8.21 3.77
C ASP A 48 -3.55 9.26 4.90
N ASP A 49 -4.55 9.23 5.76
CA ASP A 49 -4.69 10.18 6.88
C ASP A 49 -3.51 10.10 7.87
N ARG A 50 -2.90 8.92 8.02
CA ARG A 50 -1.69 8.73 8.83
C ARG A 50 -0.47 9.44 8.23
N ILE A 51 -0.40 9.62 6.90
CA ILE A 51 0.61 10.44 6.23
C ILE A 51 0.33 11.91 6.51
N LYS A 52 -0.93 12.34 6.40
CA LYS A 52 -1.35 13.73 6.67
C LYS A 52 -1.08 14.15 8.12
N ALA A 53 -1.09 13.20 9.05
CA ALA A 53 -0.75 13.43 10.44
C ALA A 53 0.75 13.72 10.69
N ASP A 54 1.65 13.41 9.74
CA ASP A 54 3.07 13.80 9.76
C ASP A 54 3.32 14.87 8.69
N PRO A 55 3.39 16.16 9.05
CA PRO A 55 3.52 17.25 8.08
C PRO A 55 4.75 17.14 7.18
N ALA A 56 5.87 16.58 7.67
CA ALA A 56 7.08 16.43 6.89
C ALA A 56 6.94 15.31 5.84
N LEU A 57 6.37 14.17 6.22
CA LEU A 57 6.07 13.07 5.31
C LEU A 57 5.00 13.48 4.28
N ALA A 58 3.95 14.19 4.72
CA ALA A 58 2.92 14.70 3.84
C ALA A 58 3.49 15.66 2.78
N ALA A 59 4.36 16.59 3.19
CA ALA A 59 5.01 17.54 2.28
C ALA A 59 5.92 16.82 1.27
N ASP A 60 6.71 15.84 1.72
CA ASP A 60 7.59 15.03 0.88
C ASP A 60 6.81 14.22 -0.16
N SER A 61 5.76 13.49 0.28
CA SER A 61 4.91 12.69 -0.60
C SER A 61 4.14 13.54 -1.60
N LEU A 62 3.61 14.69 -1.14
CA LEU A 62 2.86 15.60 -2.02
C LEU A 62 3.77 16.29 -3.04
N ALA A 63 5.00 16.63 -2.68
CA ALA A 63 5.98 17.20 -3.62
C ALA A 63 6.33 16.20 -4.73
N GLU A 64 6.53 14.93 -4.39
CA GLU A 64 6.71 13.85 -5.38
C GLU A 64 5.46 13.67 -6.25
N GLY A 65 4.28 13.63 -5.62
CA GLY A 65 3.00 13.48 -6.32
C GLY A 65 2.75 14.60 -7.32
N ARG A 66 3.02 15.86 -6.96
CA ARG A 66 2.89 17.01 -7.87
C ARG A 66 3.83 16.93 -9.07
N LYS A 67 5.10 16.58 -8.86
CA LYS A 67 6.05 16.38 -9.97
C LYS A 67 5.57 15.29 -10.94
N TRP A 68 4.97 14.23 -10.39
CA TRP A 68 4.39 13.17 -11.20
C TRP A 68 3.16 13.64 -11.99
N LEU A 69 2.26 14.42 -11.39
CA LEU A 69 1.13 15.06 -12.08
C LEU A 69 1.60 15.95 -13.22
N ASP A 70 2.56 16.84 -12.96
CA ASP A 70 3.06 17.80 -13.93
C ASP A 70 3.70 17.08 -15.13
N LYS A 71 4.50 16.03 -14.86
CA LYS A 71 5.10 15.21 -15.92
C LYS A 71 4.06 14.56 -16.81
N ASN A 72 3.09 13.84 -16.20
CA ASN A 72 2.07 13.11 -16.97
C ASN A 72 1.13 14.07 -17.72
N ALA A 73 0.87 15.26 -17.16
CA ALA A 73 0.09 16.29 -17.82
C ALA A 73 0.81 16.84 -19.06
N ALA A 74 2.14 17.02 -18.98
CA ALA A 74 2.93 17.46 -20.11
C ALA A 74 2.96 16.40 -21.23
N ASP A 75 3.13 15.11 -20.85
CA ASP A 75 3.12 13.98 -21.79
C ASP A 75 1.75 13.88 -22.50
N ALA A 76 0.63 13.94 -21.73
CA ALA A 76 -0.72 13.90 -22.30
C ALA A 76 -1.04 15.10 -23.20
N ALA A 77 -0.56 16.29 -22.84
CA ALA A 77 -0.71 17.50 -23.67
C ALA A 77 0.08 17.42 -24.97
N ALA A 78 1.23 16.79 -24.95
CA ALA A 78 2.02 16.54 -26.16
C ALA A 78 1.31 15.57 -27.10
N GLU A 79 0.78 14.47 -26.56
CA GLU A 79 0.02 13.49 -27.34
C GLU A 79 -1.26 14.08 -27.92
N LEU A 80 -2.01 14.88 -27.13
CA LEU A 80 -3.19 15.59 -27.63
C LEU A 80 -2.89 16.48 -28.84
N LYS A 81 -1.69 17.06 -28.93
CA LYS A 81 -1.27 17.86 -30.08
C LYS A 81 -0.95 17.01 -31.31
N GLN A 82 -0.43 15.80 -31.10
CA GLN A 82 -0.10 14.87 -32.19
C GLN A 82 -1.34 14.16 -32.72
N ASP A 83 -2.21 13.68 -31.82
CA ASP A 83 -3.45 12.98 -32.18
C ASP A 83 -4.66 13.57 -31.42
N PRO A 84 -5.24 14.70 -31.87
CA PRO A 84 -6.44 15.29 -31.27
C PRO A 84 -7.67 14.40 -31.37
N GLU A 85 -7.74 13.51 -32.37
CA GLU A 85 -8.88 12.61 -32.60
C GLU A 85 -8.97 11.56 -31.50
N PHE A 86 -7.85 11.01 -31.08
CA PHE A 86 -7.78 10.05 -29.97
C PHE A 86 -8.43 10.57 -28.67
N PHE A 87 -8.34 11.88 -28.43
CA PHE A 87 -8.87 12.52 -27.20
C PHE A 87 -10.33 13.02 -27.31
N LYS A 88 -11.03 12.71 -28.42
CA LYS A 88 -12.46 13.09 -28.54
C LYS A 88 -13.35 12.40 -27.53
N GLU A 89 -13.05 11.15 -27.19
CA GLU A 89 -13.84 10.33 -26.25
C GLU A 89 -13.33 10.40 -24.79
N GLY A 90 -12.37 11.25 -24.50
CA GLY A 90 -11.83 11.47 -23.16
C GLY A 90 -10.30 11.49 -23.11
N GLY A 91 -9.76 11.97 -22.00
CA GLY A 91 -8.33 12.00 -21.70
C GLY A 91 -7.81 10.73 -21.03
N TRP A 92 -6.55 10.72 -20.74
CA TRP A 92 -5.91 9.71 -19.93
C TRP A 92 -6.31 9.84 -18.45
N THR A 93 -6.36 8.73 -17.72
CA THR A 93 -6.65 8.71 -16.29
C THR A 93 -5.43 8.26 -15.51
N TYR A 94 -5.08 9.03 -14.48
CA TYR A 94 -3.93 8.75 -13.61
C TYR A 94 -4.34 8.90 -12.15
N GLU A 95 -4.04 7.88 -11.34
CA GLU A 95 -4.19 7.96 -9.89
C GLU A 95 -2.90 7.52 -9.21
N ARG A 96 -2.45 8.30 -8.24
CA ARG A 96 -1.37 7.93 -7.32
C ARG A 96 -1.89 7.94 -5.90
N LYS A 97 -1.73 6.83 -5.21
CA LYS A 97 -2.12 6.65 -3.82
C LYS A 97 -0.90 6.35 -2.96
N TYR A 98 -0.81 7.04 -1.83
CA TYR A 98 0.20 6.78 -0.81
C TYR A 98 -0.52 6.22 0.42
N ASN A 99 -0.28 4.96 0.74
CA ASN A 99 -0.92 4.23 1.82
C ASN A 99 0.12 3.82 2.87
N VAL A 100 -0.13 4.09 4.16
CA VAL A 100 0.73 3.60 5.22
C VAL A 100 0.54 2.09 5.35
N ARG A 101 1.62 1.33 5.18
CA ARG A 101 1.63 -0.11 5.36
C ARG A 101 1.87 -0.51 6.80
N SER A 102 2.83 0.14 7.45
CA SER A 102 3.16 -0.10 8.85
C SER A 102 3.81 1.11 9.49
N ILE A 103 3.73 1.19 10.82
CA ILE A 103 4.50 2.11 11.65
C ILE A 103 5.22 1.29 12.71
N VAL A 104 6.55 1.31 12.69
CA VAL A 104 7.41 0.52 13.57
C VAL A 104 8.13 1.44 14.54
N ALA A 105 8.13 1.09 15.83
CA ALA A 105 8.75 1.85 16.92
C ALA A 105 8.31 3.34 17.00
N ASP A 106 7.08 3.66 16.50
CA ASP A 106 6.59 5.04 16.30
C ASP A 106 7.58 5.95 15.55
N ARG A 107 8.54 5.38 14.88
CA ARG A 107 9.63 6.06 14.17
C ARG A 107 9.65 5.77 12.68
N TYR A 108 9.54 4.51 12.29
CA TYR A 108 9.68 4.10 10.89
C TYR A 108 8.32 3.90 10.27
N VAL A 109 7.98 4.74 9.29
CA VAL A 109 6.72 4.63 8.54
C VAL A 109 7.02 4.03 7.18
N SER A 110 6.47 2.85 6.91
CA SER A 110 6.48 2.25 5.58
C SER A 110 5.24 2.69 4.83
N VAL A 111 5.44 3.29 3.67
CA VAL A 111 4.38 3.73 2.77
C VAL A 111 4.48 2.92 1.48
N VAL A 112 3.37 2.38 1.01
CA VAL A 112 3.21 1.83 -0.33
C VAL A 112 2.62 2.93 -1.20
N ARG A 113 3.22 3.15 -2.36
CA ARG A 113 2.76 4.07 -3.38
C ARG A 113 2.27 3.26 -4.56
N ASP A 114 0.99 3.35 -4.84
CA ASP A 114 0.34 2.69 -5.95
C ASP A 114 0.01 3.70 -7.05
N ASP A 115 0.44 3.42 -8.26
CA ASP A 115 0.16 4.22 -9.45
C ASP A 115 -0.77 3.43 -10.37
N TYR A 116 -1.93 4.00 -10.67
CA TYR A 116 -2.84 3.52 -11.72
C TYR A 116 -2.76 4.44 -12.93
N VAL A 117 -2.66 3.85 -14.11
CA VAL A 117 -2.50 4.55 -15.38
C VAL A 117 -3.39 3.93 -16.43
N ASP A 118 -4.34 4.70 -16.94
CA ASP A 118 -5.14 4.33 -18.10
C ASP A 118 -4.93 5.36 -19.21
N THR A 119 -4.16 4.96 -20.22
CA THR A 119 -3.93 5.74 -21.43
C THR A 119 -4.85 5.32 -22.58
N ARG A 120 -5.93 4.59 -22.26
CA ARG A 120 -6.89 4.03 -23.23
C ARG A 120 -6.21 3.08 -24.24
N ALA A 121 -5.12 2.44 -23.83
CA ALA A 121 -4.49 1.33 -24.55
C ALA A 121 -5.31 0.03 -24.36
N ALA A 122 -4.75 -1.14 -24.68
CA ALA A 122 -5.44 -2.42 -24.57
C ALA A 122 -5.97 -2.72 -23.16
N HIS A 123 -5.28 -2.23 -22.13
CA HIS A 123 -5.67 -2.33 -20.71
C HIS A 123 -4.97 -1.24 -19.89
N PRO A 124 -5.51 -0.88 -18.71
CA PRO A 124 -4.80 -0.06 -17.75
C PRO A 124 -3.52 -0.72 -17.25
N ASN A 125 -2.58 0.09 -16.76
CA ASN A 125 -1.38 -0.37 -16.09
C ASN A 125 -1.35 0.09 -14.63
N SER A 126 -0.63 -0.65 -13.80
CA SER A 126 -0.31 -0.24 -12.43
C SER A 126 1.17 -0.40 -12.17
N ASP A 127 1.69 0.46 -11.30
CA ASP A 127 3.04 0.36 -10.75
C ASP A 127 2.99 0.47 -9.23
N VAL A 128 3.96 -0.11 -8.55
CA VAL A 128 4.06 -0.06 -7.09
C VAL A 128 5.48 0.31 -6.69
N ASN A 129 5.58 1.21 -5.71
CA ASN A 129 6.85 1.57 -5.10
C ASN A 129 6.65 1.77 -3.60
N THR A 130 7.74 1.95 -2.85
CA THR A 130 7.67 2.11 -1.40
C THR A 130 8.54 3.27 -0.93
N ILE A 131 8.12 3.87 0.19
CA ILE A 131 8.89 4.86 0.93
C ILE A 131 9.06 4.33 2.34
N LEU A 132 10.29 4.28 2.81
CA LEU A 132 10.59 4.10 4.23
C LEU A 132 11.00 5.46 4.81
N TRP A 133 10.17 5.98 5.69
CA TRP A 133 10.34 7.30 6.30
C TRP A 133 10.82 7.18 7.75
N ASP A 134 11.88 7.87 8.10
CA ASP A 134 12.30 8.05 9.48
C ASP A 134 11.74 9.37 10.03
N LYS A 135 10.72 9.29 10.90
CA LYS A 135 10.06 10.44 11.54
C LYS A 135 11.05 11.30 12.35
N THR A 136 12.03 10.66 12.99
CA THR A 136 13.04 11.37 13.79
C THR A 136 13.99 12.16 12.89
N ALA A 137 14.47 11.54 11.83
CA ALA A 137 15.37 12.19 10.86
C ALA A 137 14.61 13.06 9.83
N ARG A 138 13.28 12.96 9.76
CA ARG A 138 12.40 13.63 8.79
C ARG A 138 12.86 13.46 7.35
N LYS A 139 13.19 12.22 6.98
CA LYS A 139 13.67 11.90 5.62
C LYS A 139 13.38 10.46 5.23
N ARG A 140 13.42 10.23 3.93
CA ARG A 140 13.44 8.87 3.37
C ARG A 140 14.75 8.19 3.71
N ILE A 141 14.66 6.93 4.10
CA ILE A 141 15.81 6.05 4.32
C ILE A 141 15.63 4.77 3.52
N SER A 142 16.67 3.94 3.43
CA SER A 142 16.57 2.56 2.96
C SER A 142 16.54 1.61 4.15
N ILE A 143 16.40 0.31 3.89
CA ILE A 143 16.49 -0.72 4.93
C ILE A 143 17.93 -0.96 5.42
N ARG A 144 18.94 -0.31 4.83
CA ARG A 144 20.38 -0.51 5.14
C ARG A 144 20.72 -0.46 6.62
N PRO A 145 20.20 0.49 7.44
CA PRO A 145 20.52 0.56 8.87
C PRO A 145 20.14 -0.71 9.65
N PHE A 146 19.20 -1.48 9.17
CA PHE A 146 18.68 -2.68 9.85
C PHE A 146 19.51 -3.94 9.59
N PHE A 147 20.51 -3.86 8.73
CA PHE A 147 21.36 -5.00 8.36
C PHE A 147 22.82 -4.70 8.59
N VAL A 148 23.59 -5.74 8.91
CA VAL A 148 25.05 -5.62 9.05
C VAL A 148 25.67 -5.16 7.73
N GLU A 149 25.15 -5.65 6.62
CA GLU A 149 25.50 -5.22 5.26
C GLU A 149 24.34 -5.39 4.30
N THR A 150 24.35 -4.64 3.21
CA THR A 150 23.43 -4.78 2.06
C THR A 150 24.18 -4.52 0.75
N VAL A 151 25.40 -5.07 0.69
CA VAL A 151 26.25 -5.00 -0.50
C VAL A 151 25.59 -5.80 -1.62
N ASP A 152 25.65 -5.30 -2.85
CA ASP A 152 25.16 -6.00 -4.03
C ASP A 152 25.83 -7.39 -4.14
N ASN A 153 25.00 -8.42 -4.26
CA ASN A 153 25.39 -9.82 -4.26
C ASN A 153 26.03 -10.30 -2.92
N GLY A 154 25.97 -9.49 -1.86
CA GLY A 154 26.43 -9.88 -0.52
C GLY A 154 25.53 -10.93 0.14
N PRO A 155 25.98 -11.51 1.29
CA PRO A 155 25.26 -12.57 1.98
C PRO A 155 23.82 -12.22 2.31
N ALA A 156 23.54 -11.04 2.85
CA ALA A 156 22.18 -10.60 3.21
C ALA A 156 21.28 -10.48 1.97
N MET A 157 21.77 -9.79 0.93
CA MET A 157 20.99 -9.59 -0.30
C MET A 157 20.73 -10.91 -1.02
N THR A 158 21.71 -11.84 -1.03
CA THR A 158 21.55 -13.17 -1.61
C THR A 158 20.55 -14.03 -0.84
N ALA A 159 20.57 -13.97 0.50
CA ALA A 159 19.59 -14.64 1.35
C ALA A 159 18.17 -14.08 1.12
N MET A 160 18.03 -12.75 1.07
CA MET A 160 16.75 -12.10 0.76
C MET A 160 16.20 -12.53 -0.60
N LEU A 161 17.01 -12.47 -1.66
CA LEU A 161 16.55 -12.86 -3.00
C LEU A 161 16.08 -14.32 -3.03
N ARG A 162 16.82 -15.24 -2.41
CA ARG A 162 16.44 -16.65 -2.34
C ARG A 162 15.08 -16.82 -1.65
N ALA A 163 14.88 -16.14 -0.54
CA ALA A 163 13.63 -16.19 0.22
C ALA A 163 12.46 -15.55 -0.56
N VAL A 164 12.69 -14.42 -1.23
CA VAL A 164 11.72 -13.77 -2.12
C VAL A 164 11.28 -14.70 -3.24
N VAL A 165 12.22 -15.31 -3.97
CA VAL A 165 11.92 -16.25 -5.05
C VAL A 165 11.11 -17.44 -4.53
N THR A 166 11.43 -17.95 -3.34
CA THR A 166 10.68 -19.04 -2.71
C THR A 166 9.25 -18.61 -2.37
N ALA A 167 9.06 -17.43 -1.77
CA ALA A 167 7.75 -16.90 -1.43
C ALA A 167 6.89 -16.65 -2.68
N LEU A 168 7.47 -16.04 -3.71
CA LEU A 168 6.78 -15.81 -4.99
C LEU A 168 6.37 -17.12 -5.65
N LYS A 169 7.25 -18.13 -5.67
CA LYS A 169 6.92 -19.45 -6.22
C LYS A 169 5.75 -20.09 -5.49
N THR A 170 5.70 -19.97 -4.16
CA THR A 170 4.59 -20.46 -3.35
C THR A 170 3.29 -19.74 -3.73
N GLU A 171 3.33 -18.42 -3.84
CA GLU A 171 2.15 -17.61 -4.20
C GLU A 171 1.68 -17.90 -5.64
N LYS A 172 2.60 -18.01 -6.60
CA LYS A 172 2.27 -18.41 -7.98
C LYS A 172 1.60 -19.78 -8.02
N THR A 173 2.10 -20.74 -7.24
CA THR A 173 1.50 -22.09 -7.14
C THR A 173 0.09 -22.01 -6.54
N LYS A 174 -0.11 -21.24 -5.48
CA LYS A 174 -1.42 -21.01 -4.85
C LYS A 174 -2.44 -20.42 -5.82
N ARG A 175 -2.01 -19.49 -6.69
CA ARG A 175 -2.86 -18.88 -7.73
C ARG A 175 -3.05 -19.76 -8.98
N GLY A 176 -2.37 -20.89 -9.07
CA GLY A 176 -2.47 -21.79 -10.23
C GLY A 176 -1.74 -21.27 -11.48
N ALA A 177 -0.71 -20.42 -11.31
CA ALA A 177 0.09 -19.95 -12.42
C ALA A 177 0.82 -21.11 -13.12
N THR A 178 0.86 -21.11 -14.45
CA THR A 178 1.38 -22.23 -15.27
C THR A 178 2.90 -22.25 -15.39
N ASP A 179 3.58 -21.14 -15.06
CA ASP A 179 5.03 -20.98 -15.19
C ASP A 179 5.82 -21.33 -13.91
N THR A 180 5.18 -21.95 -12.92
CA THR A 180 5.79 -22.24 -11.60
C THR A 180 6.98 -23.20 -11.68
N ALA A 181 7.05 -24.05 -12.71
CA ALA A 181 8.17 -24.96 -12.95
C ALA A 181 9.39 -24.22 -13.56
N SER A 182 9.17 -23.08 -14.20
CA SER A 182 10.23 -22.23 -14.78
C SER A 182 10.80 -21.27 -13.73
N THR A 183 12.01 -20.81 -13.94
CA THR A 183 12.64 -19.71 -13.20
C THR A 183 12.80 -18.46 -14.04
N GLU A 184 12.31 -18.44 -15.27
CA GLU A 184 12.46 -17.32 -16.21
C GLU A 184 11.88 -16.02 -15.64
N TRP A 185 10.71 -16.11 -15.01
CA TRP A 185 10.04 -14.97 -14.37
C TRP A 185 10.86 -14.29 -13.26
N SER A 186 11.80 -15.01 -12.64
CA SER A 186 12.65 -14.48 -11.57
C SER A 186 14.00 -13.92 -12.04
N LYS A 187 14.34 -14.07 -13.33
CA LYS A 187 15.65 -13.64 -13.85
C LYS A 187 15.90 -12.13 -13.78
N ALA A 188 14.85 -11.32 -13.79
CA ALA A 188 14.95 -9.88 -13.62
C ALA A 188 15.23 -9.45 -12.18
N LEU A 189 15.03 -10.35 -11.21
CA LEU A 189 15.31 -10.09 -9.81
C LEU A 189 16.81 -10.33 -9.55
N GLU A 190 17.45 -9.32 -8.97
CA GLU A 190 18.87 -9.39 -8.62
C GLU A 190 19.05 -9.20 -7.11
N PRO A 191 20.08 -9.80 -6.49
CA PRO A 191 20.39 -9.58 -5.08
C PRO A 191 21.03 -8.20 -4.84
N LYS A 192 20.31 -7.16 -5.25
CA LYS A 192 20.66 -5.75 -5.16
C LYS A 192 19.46 -4.97 -4.65
N LEU A 193 19.71 -4.04 -3.75
CA LEU A 193 18.63 -3.30 -3.06
C LEU A 193 17.65 -2.60 -4.01
N LEU A 194 18.12 -2.13 -5.16
CA LEU A 194 17.30 -1.43 -6.16
C LEU A 194 16.70 -2.37 -7.23
N LYS A 195 16.98 -3.67 -7.15
CA LYS A 195 16.58 -4.67 -8.16
C LYS A 195 15.77 -5.83 -7.60
N ILE A 196 15.71 -5.95 -6.27
CA ILE A 196 15.04 -7.07 -5.60
C ILE A 196 13.53 -6.84 -5.48
N GLY A 197 13.04 -5.64 -5.67
CA GLY A 197 11.63 -5.23 -5.56
C GLY A 197 11.43 -4.00 -4.69
N ALA A 198 10.22 -3.47 -4.63
CA ALA A 198 9.83 -2.40 -3.72
C ALA A 198 9.62 -2.97 -2.31
N ILE A 199 10.26 -2.40 -1.28
CA ILE A 199 10.39 -3.01 0.05
C ILE A 199 9.68 -2.18 1.11
N ALA A 200 8.84 -2.82 1.94
CA ALA A 200 8.24 -2.22 3.14
C ALA A 200 8.47 -3.08 4.38
N LEU A 201 8.46 -2.47 5.56
CA LEU A 201 8.37 -3.18 6.83
C LEU A 201 6.95 -3.76 6.98
N ALA A 202 6.86 -5.04 7.34
CA ALA A 202 5.58 -5.69 7.55
C ALA A 202 4.97 -5.34 8.92
N PRO A 203 3.62 -5.29 9.05
CA PRO A 203 2.96 -5.25 10.35
C PRO A 203 3.34 -6.43 11.25
N SER A 204 3.24 -6.25 12.56
CA SER A 204 3.56 -7.30 13.54
C SER A 204 2.48 -7.40 14.62
N THR A 205 2.31 -8.63 15.16
CA THR A 205 1.52 -8.86 16.37
C THR A 205 2.18 -8.30 17.63
N GLU A 206 3.49 -8.00 17.57
CA GLU A 206 4.20 -7.30 18.65
C GLU A 206 4.20 -5.79 18.36
N ALA A 207 3.75 -5.00 19.35
CA ALA A 207 3.78 -3.55 19.24
C ALA A 207 5.22 -3.04 18.99
N ALA A 208 5.34 -1.97 18.22
CA ALA A 208 6.59 -1.33 17.87
C ALA A 208 7.59 -2.20 17.08
N ARG A 209 7.18 -3.39 16.60
CA ARG A 209 8.04 -4.26 15.81
C ARG A 209 7.52 -4.46 14.39
N SER A 210 8.37 -5.01 13.54
CA SER A 210 8.05 -5.51 12.22
C SER A 210 8.19 -7.03 12.19
N SER A 211 7.20 -7.73 11.67
CA SER A 211 7.25 -9.19 11.51
C SER A 211 8.18 -9.64 10.38
N GLY A 212 8.71 -8.71 9.59
CA GLY A 212 9.59 -9.01 8.46
C GLY A 212 9.53 -7.93 7.37
N LEU A 213 9.82 -8.33 6.16
CA LEU A 213 9.79 -7.47 4.98
C LEU A 213 8.71 -7.93 3.99
N LEU A 214 8.05 -6.97 3.36
CA LEU A 214 7.17 -7.16 2.22
C LEU A 214 7.86 -6.63 0.96
N PHE A 215 7.77 -7.41 -0.11
CA PHE A 215 8.29 -7.04 -1.43
C PHE A 215 7.12 -7.00 -2.40
N TYR A 216 6.96 -5.92 -3.14
CA TYR A 216 5.86 -5.67 -4.05
C TYR A 216 6.33 -5.72 -5.49
N TYR A 217 5.51 -6.33 -6.33
CA TYR A 217 5.77 -6.52 -7.76
C TYR A 217 4.50 -6.17 -8.55
N PRO A 218 4.52 -5.15 -9.39
CA PRO A 218 3.38 -4.84 -10.25
C PRO A 218 3.17 -5.94 -11.30
N PRO A 219 2.03 -5.93 -12.00
CA PRO A 219 1.83 -6.81 -13.16
C PRO A 219 3.02 -6.74 -14.12
N TYR A 220 3.36 -7.85 -14.77
CA TYR A 220 4.53 -8.07 -15.62
C TYR A 220 5.89 -8.16 -14.92
N ALA A 221 6.02 -7.76 -13.67
CA ALA A 221 7.33 -7.80 -12.99
C ALA A 221 7.85 -9.23 -12.76
N VAL A 222 6.95 -10.16 -12.39
CA VAL A 222 7.29 -11.56 -12.07
C VAL A 222 6.28 -12.57 -12.63
N GLY A 223 5.43 -12.16 -13.55
CA GLY A 223 4.41 -13.02 -14.17
C GLY A 223 3.68 -12.31 -15.28
N ALA A 224 2.72 -12.95 -15.92
CA ALA A 224 1.86 -12.34 -16.93
C ALA A 224 0.92 -11.29 -16.32
N TYR A 225 0.47 -10.33 -17.13
CA TYR A 225 -0.50 -9.30 -16.67
C TYR A 225 -1.75 -9.91 -16.04
N ALA A 226 -2.27 -10.97 -16.62
CA ALA A 226 -3.47 -11.65 -16.14
C ALA A 226 -3.32 -12.30 -14.74
N GLU A 227 -2.09 -12.50 -14.27
CA GLU A 227 -1.81 -13.00 -12.93
C GLU A 227 -1.95 -11.88 -11.87
N GLY A 228 -1.99 -10.61 -12.29
CA GLY A 228 -2.05 -9.46 -11.41
C GLY A 228 -0.73 -9.16 -10.68
N PRO A 229 -0.77 -8.28 -9.66
CA PRO A 229 0.41 -7.97 -8.85
C PRO A 229 0.75 -9.11 -7.89
N TYR A 230 2.02 -9.17 -7.48
CA TYR A 230 2.51 -10.13 -6.50
C TYR A 230 3.11 -9.44 -5.29
N THR A 231 2.95 -10.07 -4.13
CA THR A 231 3.62 -9.68 -2.88
C THR A 231 4.36 -10.88 -2.30
N ALA A 232 5.62 -10.68 -1.92
CA ALA A 232 6.39 -11.68 -1.18
C ALA A 232 6.60 -11.21 0.26
N PHE A 233 6.25 -12.04 1.23
CA PHE A 233 6.55 -11.79 2.64
C PHE A 233 7.75 -12.62 3.07
N LEU A 234 8.73 -11.94 3.67
CA LEU A 234 9.89 -12.57 4.31
C LEU A 234 9.78 -12.38 5.82
N PRO A 235 9.56 -13.44 6.60
CA PRO A 235 9.52 -13.36 8.06
C PRO A 235 10.89 -12.98 8.61
N TRP A 236 10.89 -12.24 9.71
CA TRP A 236 12.12 -11.71 10.33
C TRP A 236 13.12 -12.80 10.73
N GLU A 237 12.66 -14.01 10.99
CA GLU A 237 13.52 -15.16 11.33
C GLU A 237 14.50 -15.48 10.19
N VAL A 238 14.08 -15.33 8.94
CA VAL A 238 14.95 -15.49 7.77
C VAL A 238 16.01 -14.39 7.71
N LEU A 239 15.66 -13.20 8.17
CA LEU A 239 16.53 -12.01 8.17
C LEU A 239 17.50 -12.00 9.37
N LYS A 240 17.14 -12.68 10.45
CA LYS A 240 17.83 -12.65 11.76
C LYS A 240 19.35 -12.78 11.69
N PRO A 241 19.93 -13.70 10.88
CA PRO A 241 21.40 -13.84 10.81
C PRO A 241 22.13 -12.61 10.26
N HIS A 242 21.40 -11.71 9.59
CA HIS A 242 21.96 -10.55 8.89
C HIS A 242 21.61 -9.22 9.55
N LEU A 243 20.83 -9.24 10.65
CA LEU A 243 20.36 -8.01 11.30
C LEU A 243 21.51 -7.30 12.03
N SER A 244 21.53 -5.99 11.89
CA SER A 244 22.29 -5.09 12.76
C SER A 244 21.64 -5.01 14.15
N PRO A 245 22.32 -4.41 15.16
CA PRO A 245 21.68 -4.11 16.45
C PRO A 245 20.37 -3.30 16.30
N GLU A 246 20.30 -2.34 15.37
CA GLU A 246 19.10 -1.55 15.08
C GLU A 246 18.01 -2.45 14.46
N GLY A 247 18.36 -3.33 13.54
CA GLY A 247 17.44 -4.32 12.98
C GLY A 247 16.92 -5.27 14.04
N ALA A 248 17.77 -5.81 14.88
CA ALA A 248 17.37 -6.71 15.97
C ALA A 248 16.41 -6.04 16.98
N ALA A 249 16.48 -4.71 17.12
CA ALA A 249 15.59 -3.95 18.00
C ALA A 249 14.18 -3.77 17.39
N ILE A 250 14.04 -3.74 16.07
CA ILE A 250 12.77 -3.43 15.40
C ILE A 250 12.08 -4.64 14.78
N PHE A 251 12.78 -5.75 14.54
CA PHE A 251 12.16 -6.96 14.00
C PHE A 251 11.72 -7.92 15.12
N GLY A 252 10.53 -8.53 14.95
CA GLY A 252 9.97 -9.48 15.90
C GLY A 252 8.46 -9.68 15.70
N GLY A 253 7.91 -10.64 16.44
CA GLY A 253 6.50 -11.01 16.36
C GLY A 253 6.14 -11.78 15.10
N ALA A 254 4.85 -12.02 14.91
CA ALA A 254 4.29 -12.69 13.74
C ALA A 254 3.51 -11.71 12.87
N ARG A 255 3.32 -12.04 11.61
CA ARG A 255 2.41 -11.33 10.71
C ARG A 255 0.97 -11.46 11.23
N PRO A 256 0.20 -10.37 11.37
CA PRO A 256 -1.18 -10.45 11.81
C PRO A 256 -2.03 -11.32 10.87
N LYS A 257 -3.00 -12.03 11.42
CA LYS A 257 -3.99 -12.76 10.61
C LYS A 257 -4.81 -11.78 9.78
N GLY A 258 -5.05 -12.11 8.53
CA GLY A 258 -5.78 -11.25 7.58
C GLY A 258 -4.92 -10.20 6.89
N ASP A 259 -3.68 -9.99 7.30
CA ASP A 259 -2.78 -9.06 6.64
C ASP A 259 -2.47 -9.43 5.18
N ASP A 260 -2.67 -10.69 4.79
CA ASP A 260 -2.52 -11.17 3.41
C ASP A 260 -3.59 -10.60 2.48
N ASP A 261 -4.79 -10.31 3.00
CA ASP A 261 -5.94 -9.82 2.21
C ASP A 261 -5.84 -8.31 1.93
N GLU A 262 -5.12 -7.55 2.77
CA GLU A 262 -4.91 -6.11 2.58
C GLU A 262 -3.78 -5.77 1.59
N ALA A 263 -3.01 -6.76 1.16
CA ALA A 263 -1.85 -6.60 0.28
C ALA A 263 -2.16 -6.88 -1.21
N GLN A 264 -3.45 -7.03 -1.57
CA GLN A 264 -3.92 -7.31 -2.94
C GLN A 264 -4.48 -6.08 -3.63
#